data_05c40d5dd3e1f62c8ee3d6b770b7e1c4
#
_entry.id   05c40d5dd3e1f62c8ee3d6b770b7e1c4
#
_cell.length_a   1.000
_cell.length_b   1.000
_cell.length_c   1.000
_cell.angle_alpha   90.00
_cell.angle_beta   90.00
_cell.angle_gamma   90.00
#
_symmetry.space_group_name_H-M   'P 1'
#
loop_
_entity.id
_entity.type
_entity.pdbx_description
1 polymer ?
#
loop_
_entity_poly.entity_id
_entity_poly.type
_entity_poly.pdbx_seq_one_letter_code
_entity_poly.pdbx_strand_id
1 'polypeptide(L)'
;MAHEIETKVLDIDVEKVKKKLLELGAEKIPEHRLVVDWYDFPNRKEGKEEWFLRIRSYSDEKHEVTWKAKSDILGTARKHKEINFLIPEPEKLADFFEEIGLEKYAHQEKDRTSFFYKDWQFDIDQYPNMPAFLEIEGNSEEHVKEVMKLLELENNRTWAKGERILIQEIYNLDWYKMKF
;
A
#
# COMPACT_ATOMS: atom_id res chain seq x y z
N MET A 1 -11.84 -6.17 15.21
CA MET A 1 -11.58 -5.57 13.88
C MET A 1 -10.18 -4.98 13.96
N ALA A 2 -9.30 -5.45 13.11
CA ALA A 2 -7.93 -4.96 13.09
C ALA A 2 -7.89 -3.51 12.57
N HIS A 3 -7.08 -2.67 13.21
CA HIS A 3 -6.70 -1.38 12.69
C HIS A 3 -5.25 -1.50 12.23
N GLU A 4 -4.95 -1.07 11.03
CA GLU A 4 -3.58 -0.97 10.53
C GLU A 4 -3.00 0.39 10.91
N ILE A 5 -1.76 0.38 11.37
CA ILE A 5 -0.96 1.58 11.66
C ILE A 5 0.28 1.48 10.81
N GLU A 6 0.40 2.35 9.81
CA GLU A 6 1.45 2.28 8.81
C GLU A 6 2.10 3.64 8.54
N THR A 7 3.34 3.62 8.07
CA THR A 7 4.03 4.78 7.50
C THR A 7 4.80 4.37 6.24
N LYS A 8 5.03 5.33 5.36
CA LYS A 8 5.94 5.16 4.22
C LYS A 8 7.25 5.86 4.52
N VAL A 9 8.35 5.21 4.22
CA VAL A 9 9.71 5.74 4.33
C VAL A 9 10.24 5.92 2.92
N LEU A 10 10.57 7.16 2.58
CA LEU A 10 11.03 7.57 1.26
C LEU A 10 12.55 7.61 1.20
N ASP A 11 13.08 7.72 -0.02
CA ASP A 11 14.52 7.91 -0.29
C ASP A 11 15.38 6.78 0.30
N ILE A 12 14.87 5.54 0.23
CA ILE A 12 15.53 4.35 0.75
C ILE A 12 16.58 3.81 -0.22
N ASP A 13 17.64 3.23 0.33
CA ASP A 13 18.51 2.29 -0.40
C ASP A 13 17.87 0.89 -0.29
N VAL A 14 17.23 0.45 -1.36
CA VAL A 14 16.47 -0.80 -1.42
C VAL A 14 17.31 -2.00 -1.03
N GLU A 15 18.54 -2.10 -1.54
CA GLU A 15 19.41 -3.26 -1.27
C GLU A 15 19.92 -3.26 0.18
N LYS A 16 20.22 -2.08 0.71
CA LYS A 16 20.58 -1.94 2.13
C LYS A 16 19.41 -2.34 3.04
N VAL A 17 18.17 -1.91 2.72
CA VAL A 17 16.97 -2.27 3.49
C VAL A 17 16.73 -3.77 3.43
N LYS A 18 16.72 -4.38 2.25
CA LYS A 18 16.55 -5.83 2.08
C LYS A 18 17.58 -6.62 2.89
N LYS A 19 18.86 -6.21 2.82
CA LYS A 19 19.94 -6.84 3.56
C LYS A 19 19.69 -6.78 5.08
N LYS A 20 19.34 -5.60 5.60
CA LYS A 20 19.07 -5.43 7.04
C LYS A 20 17.87 -6.23 7.52
N LEU A 21 16.79 -6.28 6.75
CA LEU A 21 15.62 -7.11 7.07
C LEU A 21 16.00 -8.59 7.17
N LEU A 22 16.81 -9.10 6.24
CA LEU A 22 17.29 -10.48 6.27
C LEU A 22 18.25 -10.73 7.46
N GLU A 23 19.13 -9.78 7.80
CA GLU A 23 20.02 -9.85 8.96
C GLU A 23 19.24 -9.88 10.30
N LEU A 24 18.08 -9.22 10.36
CA LEU A 24 17.16 -9.31 11.50
C LEU A 24 16.42 -10.65 11.57
N GLY A 25 16.48 -11.47 10.52
CA GLY A 25 15.77 -12.75 10.42
C GLY A 25 14.34 -12.60 9.88
N ALA A 26 14.04 -11.52 9.14
CA ALA A 26 12.74 -11.35 8.51
C ALA A 26 12.50 -12.42 7.43
N GLU A 27 11.29 -12.97 7.41
CA GLU A 27 10.82 -13.86 6.35
C GLU A 27 10.52 -13.02 5.11
N LYS A 28 11.14 -13.36 3.99
CA LYS A 28 10.92 -12.70 2.69
C LYS A 28 9.85 -13.44 1.89
N ILE A 29 8.85 -12.71 1.42
CA ILE A 29 7.93 -13.18 0.39
C ILE A 29 8.50 -12.82 -0.99
N PRO A 30 8.42 -13.72 -1.99
CA PRO A 30 8.83 -13.42 -3.35
C PRO A 30 8.21 -12.13 -3.88
N GLU A 31 8.93 -11.47 -4.79
CA GLU A 31 8.41 -10.28 -5.45
C GLU A 31 7.23 -10.62 -6.36
N HIS A 32 6.18 -9.81 -6.28
CA HIS A 32 4.99 -9.91 -7.11
C HIS A 32 4.73 -8.62 -7.86
N ARG A 33 4.35 -8.73 -9.13
CA ARG A 33 3.66 -7.67 -9.84
C ARG A 33 2.22 -7.63 -9.32
N LEU A 34 1.81 -6.46 -8.82
CA LEU A 34 0.45 -6.18 -8.39
C LEU A 34 -0.25 -5.34 -9.45
N VAL A 35 -1.43 -5.80 -9.86
CA VAL A 35 -2.38 -5.02 -10.66
C VAL A 35 -3.51 -4.61 -9.74
N VAL A 36 -3.80 -3.32 -9.66
CA VAL A 36 -4.76 -2.76 -8.70
C VAL A 36 -5.78 -1.91 -9.44
N ASP A 37 -7.02 -2.35 -9.42
CA ASP A 37 -8.18 -1.63 -9.95
C ASP A 37 -9.01 -1.03 -8.81
N TRP A 38 -9.30 0.27 -8.89
CA TRP A 38 -10.02 1.02 -7.87
C TRP A 38 -11.43 1.35 -8.33
N TYR A 39 -12.39 1.21 -7.43
CA TYR A 39 -13.82 1.37 -7.70
C TYR A 39 -14.46 2.39 -6.76
N ASP A 40 -15.36 3.22 -7.29
CA ASP A 40 -16.16 4.18 -6.53
C ASP A 40 -17.43 4.53 -7.31
N PHE A 41 -18.34 5.26 -6.66
CA PHE A 41 -19.50 5.81 -7.36
C PHE A 41 -19.10 6.93 -8.32
N PRO A 42 -19.85 7.13 -9.44
CA PRO A 42 -19.53 8.14 -10.46
C PRO A 42 -19.40 9.57 -9.94
N ASN A 43 -20.08 9.90 -8.84
CA ASN A 43 -20.08 11.26 -8.28
C ASN A 43 -19.03 11.48 -7.19
N ARG A 44 -18.04 10.58 -7.06
CA ARG A 44 -16.99 10.74 -6.05
C ARG A 44 -16.33 12.10 -6.16
N LYS A 45 -15.94 12.66 -5.01
CA LYS A 45 -15.19 13.92 -4.93
C LYS A 45 -13.79 13.62 -4.44
N GLU A 46 -12.81 13.84 -5.30
CA GLU A 46 -11.40 13.67 -4.96
C GLU A 46 -11.02 14.46 -3.70
N GLY A 47 -10.32 13.81 -2.79
CA GLY A 47 -9.92 14.38 -1.49
C GLY A 47 -11.02 14.42 -0.42
N LYS A 48 -12.24 13.96 -0.75
CA LYS A 48 -13.37 13.84 0.18
C LYS A 48 -13.88 12.41 0.34
N GLU A 49 -13.08 11.45 -0.12
CA GLU A 49 -13.43 10.04 0.01
C GLU A 49 -13.48 9.64 1.49
N GLU A 50 -14.57 8.95 1.86
CA GLU A 50 -14.74 8.40 3.21
C GLU A 50 -14.28 6.93 3.27
N TRP A 51 -14.09 6.30 2.12
CA TRP A 51 -13.63 4.94 1.95
C TRP A 51 -12.96 4.73 0.60
N PHE A 52 -12.26 3.60 0.47
CA PHE A 52 -11.59 3.17 -0.74
C PHE A 52 -11.88 1.69 -0.98
N LEU A 53 -12.19 1.31 -2.22
CA LEU A 53 -12.46 -0.07 -2.64
C LEU A 53 -11.57 -0.42 -3.81
N ARG A 54 -10.91 -1.57 -3.72
CA ARG A 54 -10.03 -2.06 -4.79
C ARG A 54 -10.13 -3.56 -4.96
N ILE A 55 -9.86 -4.02 -6.18
CA ILE A 55 -9.48 -5.39 -6.48
C ILE A 55 -7.98 -5.38 -6.77
N ARG A 56 -7.23 -6.29 -6.15
CA ARG A 56 -5.81 -6.47 -6.34
C ARG A 56 -5.54 -7.87 -6.88
N SER A 57 -4.82 -7.96 -7.99
CA SER A 57 -4.36 -9.20 -8.58
C SER A 57 -2.86 -9.29 -8.47
N TYR A 58 -2.36 -10.44 -8.04
CA TYR A 58 -0.94 -10.74 -7.88
C TYR A 58 -0.48 -11.60 -9.05
N SER A 59 0.80 -11.55 -9.40
CA SER A 59 1.38 -12.31 -10.51
C SER A 59 1.35 -13.83 -10.31
N ASP A 60 1.02 -14.33 -9.11
CA ASP A 60 0.82 -15.74 -8.77
C ASP A 60 -0.66 -16.18 -8.80
N GLU A 61 -1.51 -15.45 -9.52
CA GLU A 61 -2.95 -15.72 -9.68
C GLU A 61 -3.77 -15.59 -8.37
N LYS A 62 -3.20 -15.01 -7.33
CA LYS A 62 -3.93 -14.63 -6.14
C LYS A 62 -4.70 -13.32 -6.40
N HIS A 63 -5.95 -13.26 -5.98
CA HIS A 63 -6.78 -12.06 -6.09
C HIS A 63 -7.39 -11.70 -4.74
N GLU A 64 -7.47 -10.42 -4.47
CA GLU A 64 -7.95 -9.89 -3.19
C GLU A 64 -8.84 -8.67 -3.43
N VAL A 65 -9.94 -8.57 -2.72
CA VAL A 65 -10.71 -7.34 -2.60
C VAL A 65 -10.41 -6.70 -1.26
N THR A 66 -10.22 -5.38 -1.27
CA THR A 66 -9.94 -4.60 -0.08
C THR A 66 -10.87 -3.39 -0.01
N TRP A 67 -11.55 -3.22 1.13
CA TRP A 67 -12.22 -2.00 1.50
C TRP A 67 -11.47 -1.33 2.66
N LYS A 68 -11.12 -0.04 2.50
CA LYS A 68 -10.44 0.76 3.52
C LYS A 68 -11.30 1.96 3.89
N ALA A 69 -11.49 2.21 5.19
CA ALA A 69 -12.03 3.49 5.65
C ALA A 69 -11.01 4.62 5.44
N LYS A 70 -11.49 5.85 5.44
CA LYS A 70 -10.63 7.03 5.50
C LYS A 70 -9.66 6.93 6.69
N SER A 71 -8.42 7.29 6.45
CA SER A 71 -7.38 7.20 7.47
C SER A 71 -7.36 8.42 8.39
N ASP A 72 -7.06 8.18 9.67
CA ASP A 72 -6.66 9.19 10.62
C ASP A 72 -5.14 9.31 10.62
N ILE A 73 -4.62 10.54 10.63
CA ILE A 73 -3.18 10.80 10.72
C ILE A 73 -2.77 10.78 12.20
N LEU A 74 -1.78 9.94 12.51
CA LEU A 74 -1.18 9.79 13.83
C LEU A 74 0.31 10.13 13.75
N GLY A 75 0.66 11.40 13.89
CA GLY A 75 2.05 11.86 13.78
C GLY A 75 2.68 11.50 12.43
N THR A 76 3.65 10.61 12.42
CA THR A 76 4.34 10.13 11.21
C THR A 76 3.69 8.89 10.58
N ALA A 77 2.65 8.35 11.21
CA ALA A 77 1.90 7.18 10.73
C ALA A 77 0.45 7.54 10.42
N ARG A 78 -0.28 6.62 9.81
CA ARG A 78 -1.73 6.68 9.65
C ARG A 78 -2.38 5.43 10.19
N LYS A 79 -3.63 5.55 10.60
CA LYS A 79 -4.48 4.47 11.09
C LYS A 79 -5.77 4.42 10.31
N HIS A 80 -6.21 3.23 9.92
CA HIS A 80 -7.49 3.02 9.26
C HIS A 80 -8.06 1.62 9.57
N LYS A 81 -9.37 1.49 9.37
CA LYS A 81 -10.02 0.18 9.37
C LYS A 81 -9.90 -0.41 7.98
N GLU A 82 -9.48 -1.65 7.90
CA GLU A 82 -9.42 -2.41 6.65
C GLU A 82 -10.26 -3.69 6.75
N ILE A 83 -10.86 -4.07 5.63
CA ILE A 83 -11.51 -5.35 5.40
C ILE A 83 -10.97 -5.88 4.09
N ASN A 84 -10.30 -7.01 4.13
CA ASN A 84 -9.80 -7.68 2.95
C ASN A 84 -10.15 -9.18 2.98
N PHE A 85 -10.30 -9.77 1.83
CA PHE A 85 -10.46 -11.20 1.66
C PHE A 85 -10.11 -11.65 0.25
N LEU A 86 -9.73 -12.93 0.13
CA LEU A 86 -9.41 -13.53 -1.17
C LEU A 86 -10.67 -13.76 -1.98
N ILE A 87 -10.55 -13.57 -3.29
CA ILE A 87 -11.61 -13.81 -4.26
C ILE A 87 -11.10 -14.72 -5.38
N PRO A 88 -11.86 -15.73 -5.82
CA PRO A 88 -11.44 -16.63 -6.88
C PRO A 88 -11.66 -16.06 -8.30
N GLU A 89 -12.58 -15.13 -8.48
CA GLU A 89 -13.02 -14.63 -9.79
C GLU A 89 -13.12 -13.09 -9.77
N PRO A 90 -11.98 -12.39 -9.95
CA PRO A 90 -11.94 -10.93 -9.85
C PRO A 90 -12.80 -10.22 -10.90
N GLU A 91 -12.91 -10.79 -12.12
CA GLU A 91 -13.75 -10.25 -13.20
C GLU A 91 -15.22 -10.27 -12.82
N LYS A 92 -15.71 -11.37 -12.25
CA LYS A 92 -17.12 -11.45 -11.80
C LYS A 92 -17.42 -10.47 -10.66
N LEU A 93 -16.45 -10.22 -9.77
CA LEU A 93 -16.61 -9.21 -8.73
C LEU A 93 -16.61 -7.80 -9.33
N ALA A 94 -15.79 -7.55 -10.36
CA ALA A 94 -15.80 -6.28 -11.09
C ALA A 94 -17.14 -6.05 -11.77
N ASP A 95 -17.68 -7.06 -12.48
CA ASP A 95 -19.02 -7.01 -13.10
C ASP A 95 -20.11 -6.72 -12.02
N PHE A 96 -20.01 -7.39 -10.87
CA PHE A 96 -20.96 -7.14 -9.77
C PHE A 96 -20.85 -5.70 -9.26
N PHE A 97 -19.65 -5.12 -9.16
CA PHE A 97 -19.48 -3.72 -8.78
C PHE A 97 -20.14 -2.78 -9.77
N GLU A 98 -20.02 -3.04 -11.07
CA GLU A 98 -20.67 -2.25 -12.14
C GLU A 98 -22.20 -2.34 -12.02
N GLU A 99 -22.75 -3.53 -11.80
CA GLU A 99 -24.21 -3.75 -11.66
C GLU A 99 -24.81 -3.01 -10.44
N ILE A 100 -24.03 -2.79 -9.38
CA ILE A 100 -24.47 -2.00 -8.22
C ILE A 100 -24.14 -0.50 -8.34
N GLY A 101 -23.64 -0.07 -9.50
CA GLY A 101 -23.39 1.33 -9.84
C GLY A 101 -22.03 1.89 -9.47
N LEU A 102 -21.05 1.04 -9.14
CA LEU A 102 -19.65 1.46 -9.00
C LEU A 102 -18.98 1.48 -10.38
N GLU A 103 -17.99 2.35 -10.55
CA GLU A 103 -17.17 2.46 -11.75
C GLU A 103 -15.70 2.27 -11.40
N LYS A 104 -14.96 1.60 -12.31
CA LYS A 104 -13.51 1.58 -12.20
C LYS A 104 -12.95 2.95 -12.56
N TYR A 105 -12.34 3.65 -11.61
CA TYR A 105 -11.86 5.00 -11.80
C TYR A 105 -10.33 5.13 -11.86
N ALA A 106 -9.58 4.12 -11.42
CA ALA A 106 -8.13 4.11 -11.51
C ALA A 106 -7.59 2.69 -11.71
N HIS A 107 -6.43 2.61 -12.35
CA HIS A 107 -5.69 1.39 -12.58
C HIS A 107 -4.22 1.62 -12.30
N GLN A 108 -3.59 0.70 -11.57
CA GLN A 108 -2.18 0.80 -11.22
C GLN A 108 -1.49 -0.54 -11.27
N GLU A 109 -0.22 -0.48 -11.62
CA GLU A 109 0.70 -1.59 -11.50
C GLU A 109 1.87 -1.19 -10.59
N LYS A 110 2.32 -2.11 -9.75
CA LYS A 110 3.52 -1.95 -8.94
C LYS A 110 4.18 -3.29 -8.67
N ASP A 111 5.49 -3.29 -8.51
CA ASP A 111 6.21 -4.45 -7.98
C ASP A 111 6.31 -4.30 -6.46
N ARG A 112 6.06 -5.38 -5.74
CA ARG A 112 6.11 -5.42 -4.28
C ARG A 112 6.95 -6.60 -3.81
N THR A 113 7.92 -6.33 -2.93
CA THR A 113 8.60 -7.35 -2.14
C THR A 113 8.20 -7.16 -0.68
N SER A 114 7.60 -8.18 -0.08
CA SER A 114 7.15 -8.15 1.31
C SER A 114 8.11 -8.89 2.23
N PHE A 115 8.20 -8.43 3.49
CA PHE A 115 8.93 -9.08 4.56
C PHE A 115 8.09 -9.08 5.84
N PHE A 116 8.23 -10.13 6.64
CA PHE A 116 7.60 -10.24 7.95
C PHE A 116 8.65 -10.48 9.03
N TYR A 117 8.61 -9.72 10.10
CA TYR A 117 9.46 -9.91 11.26
C TYR A 117 8.68 -9.59 12.53
N LYS A 118 8.46 -10.59 13.39
CA LYS A 118 7.60 -10.46 14.59
C LYS A 118 6.21 -9.93 14.20
N ASP A 119 5.84 -8.76 14.75
CA ASP A 119 4.55 -8.09 14.53
C ASP A 119 4.66 -6.94 13.51
N TRP A 120 5.77 -6.87 12.78
CA TRP A 120 5.94 -5.90 11.69
C TRP A 120 5.76 -6.54 10.32
N GLN A 121 5.10 -5.82 9.44
CA GLN A 121 5.12 -6.09 8.01
C GLN A 121 5.86 -4.97 7.29
N PHE A 122 6.61 -5.33 6.27
CA PHE A 122 7.38 -4.40 5.43
C PHE A 122 7.07 -4.69 3.98
N ASP A 123 6.67 -3.66 3.25
CA ASP A 123 6.42 -3.74 1.83
C ASP A 123 7.30 -2.74 1.08
N ILE A 124 8.23 -3.24 0.27
CA ILE A 124 9.01 -2.41 -0.65
C ILE A 124 8.21 -2.32 -1.94
N ASP A 125 7.66 -1.14 -2.21
CA ASP A 125 6.84 -0.86 -3.37
C ASP A 125 7.62 -0.07 -4.42
N GLN A 126 7.59 -0.54 -5.66
CA GLN A 126 8.15 0.11 -6.83
C GLN A 126 7.04 0.37 -7.84
N TYR A 127 6.64 1.61 -7.98
CA TYR A 127 5.79 2.08 -9.07
C TYR A 127 6.61 2.46 -10.30
N PRO A 128 6.02 2.46 -11.52
CA PRO A 128 6.71 2.95 -12.71
C PRO A 128 7.10 4.43 -12.56
N ASN A 129 8.28 4.77 -13.09
CA ASN A 129 8.80 6.14 -13.20
C ASN A 129 9.04 6.89 -11.87
N MET A 130 9.12 6.20 -10.74
CA MET A 130 9.45 6.81 -9.45
C MET A 130 10.36 5.90 -8.62
N PRO A 131 11.10 6.44 -7.64
CA PRO A 131 11.86 5.62 -6.70
C PRO A 131 10.97 4.70 -5.88
N ALA A 132 11.52 3.54 -5.48
CA ALA A 132 10.86 2.67 -4.51
C ALA A 132 10.76 3.35 -3.13
N PHE A 133 9.75 2.97 -2.37
CA PHE A 133 9.62 3.34 -0.97
C PHE A 133 9.31 2.10 -0.12
N LEU A 134 9.55 2.23 1.18
CA LEU A 134 9.23 1.19 2.15
C LEU A 134 7.96 1.57 2.91
N GLU A 135 6.95 0.73 2.89
CA GLU A 135 5.80 0.80 3.78
C GLU A 135 6.08 -0.09 5.00
N ILE A 136 5.93 0.46 6.20
CA ILE A 136 6.11 -0.25 7.47
C ILE A 136 4.77 -0.25 8.19
N GLU A 137 4.27 -1.42 8.50
CA GLU A 137 3.08 -1.62 9.32
C GLU A 137 3.47 -2.17 10.70
N GLY A 138 2.78 -1.69 11.74
CA GLY A 138 3.01 -2.10 13.12
C GLY A 138 1.80 -1.83 14.02
N ASN A 139 1.96 -2.14 15.31
CA ASN A 139 0.87 -2.07 16.29
C ASN A 139 0.61 -0.65 16.83
N SER A 140 1.60 0.26 16.70
CA SER A 140 1.50 1.67 17.10
C SER A 140 2.52 2.53 16.35
N GLU A 141 2.39 3.86 16.44
CA GLU A 141 3.40 4.78 15.90
C GLU A 141 4.77 4.56 16.55
N GLU A 142 4.83 4.33 17.86
CA GLU A 142 6.05 4.05 18.59
C GLU A 142 6.69 2.73 18.11
N HIS A 143 5.88 1.71 17.85
CA HIS A 143 6.33 0.42 17.34
C HIS A 143 6.94 0.58 15.93
N VAL A 144 6.33 1.39 15.07
CA VAL A 144 6.90 1.72 13.75
C VAL A 144 8.22 2.48 13.90
N LYS A 145 8.30 3.47 14.80
CA LYS A 145 9.54 4.21 15.06
C LYS A 145 10.67 3.33 15.62
N GLU A 146 10.34 2.33 16.42
CA GLU A 146 11.30 1.36 16.94
C GLU A 146 12.00 0.62 15.81
N VAL A 147 11.24 0.04 14.88
CA VAL A 147 11.83 -0.71 13.77
C VAL A 147 12.55 0.18 12.78
N MET A 148 12.12 1.42 12.57
CA MET A 148 12.88 2.39 11.78
C MET A 148 14.30 2.61 12.31
N LYS A 149 14.49 2.64 13.63
CA LYS A 149 15.83 2.71 14.26
C LYS A 149 16.64 1.43 14.02
N LEU A 150 16.01 0.26 14.15
CA LEU A 150 16.67 -1.02 13.86
C LEU A 150 17.16 -1.11 12.41
N LEU A 151 16.42 -0.51 11.48
CA LEU A 151 16.77 -0.44 10.06
C LEU A 151 17.69 0.76 9.71
N GLU A 152 18.05 1.62 10.67
CA GLU A 152 18.80 2.88 10.47
C GLU A 152 18.11 3.83 9.48
N LEU A 153 16.78 3.95 9.59
CA LEU A 153 15.92 4.77 8.74
C LEU A 153 15.30 5.97 9.49
N GLU A 154 15.70 6.23 10.74
CA GLU A 154 15.16 7.31 11.57
C GLU A 154 15.36 8.72 10.99
N ASN A 155 16.33 8.89 10.12
CA ASN A 155 16.61 10.16 9.43
C ASN A 155 15.99 10.24 8.03
N ASN A 156 15.35 9.17 7.55
CA ASN A 156 14.67 9.18 6.27
C ASN A 156 13.36 9.97 6.35
N ARG A 157 12.98 10.55 5.22
CA ARG A 157 11.70 11.23 5.08
C ARG A 157 10.54 10.25 5.23
N THR A 158 9.59 10.55 6.12
CA THR A 158 8.37 9.76 6.31
C THR A 158 7.18 10.41 5.63
N TRP A 159 6.18 9.58 5.27
CA TRP A 159 4.96 10.02 4.62
C TRP A 159 3.75 9.26 5.16
N ALA A 160 2.89 9.97 5.89
CA ALA A 160 1.68 9.40 6.52
C ALA A 160 0.41 9.55 5.67
N LYS A 161 0.45 10.30 4.56
CA LYS A 161 -0.70 10.43 3.66
C LYS A 161 -0.79 9.23 2.69
N GLY A 162 -1.90 9.16 1.95
CA GLY A 162 -2.13 8.10 0.95
C GLY A 162 -1.12 8.12 -0.22
N GLU A 163 -0.99 6.99 -0.90
CA GLU A 163 -0.11 6.82 -2.08
C GLU A 163 -0.47 7.80 -3.20
N ARG A 164 -1.75 8.03 -3.46
CA ARG A 164 -2.18 9.00 -4.48
C ARG A 164 -1.55 10.36 -4.26
N ILE A 165 -1.65 10.88 -3.03
CA ILE A 165 -1.12 12.19 -2.68
C ILE A 165 0.42 12.19 -2.77
N LEU A 166 1.08 11.11 -2.37
CA LEU A 166 2.53 10.95 -2.54
C LEU A 166 2.93 11.05 -4.02
N ILE A 167 2.30 10.26 -4.87
CA ILE A 167 2.62 10.14 -6.29
C ILE A 167 2.34 11.45 -7.03
N GLN A 168 1.21 12.10 -6.73
CA GLN A 168 0.83 13.37 -7.37
C GLN A 168 1.66 14.55 -6.85
N GLU A 169 1.77 14.74 -5.52
CA GLU A 169 2.39 15.94 -4.94
C GLU A 169 3.92 15.92 -4.97
N ILE A 170 4.54 14.73 -4.81
CA ILE A 170 6.00 14.62 -4.70
C ILE A 170 6.64 14.27 -6.03
N TYR A 171 6.03 13.37 -6.79
CA TYR A 171 6.60 12.87 -8.04
C TYR A 171 5.95 13.45 -9.29
N ASN A 172 4.84 14.21 -9.14
CA ASN A 172 4.11 14.84 -10.25
C ASN A 172 3.70 13.84 -11.35
N LEU A 173 3.26 12.64 -10.93
CA LEU A 173 2.83 11.56 -11.80
C LEU A 173 1.31 11.36 -11.72
N ASP A 174 0.73 10.81 -12.80
CA ASP A 174 -0.69 10.49 -12.86
C ASP A 174 -0.96 9.15 -12.14
N TRP A 175 -1.32 9.24 -10.86
CA TRP A 175 -1.66 8.07 -10.04
C TRP A 175 -2.78 7.21 -10.64
N TYR A 176 -3.68 7.79 -11.44
CA TYR A 176 -4.84 7.07 -11.97
C TYR A 176 -4.51 6.06 -13.08
N LYS A 177 -3.31 6.15 -13.69
CA LYS A 177 -2.93 5.39 -14.90
C LYS A 177 -1.50 4.89 -14.86
N MET A 178 -1.06 4.39 -13.70
CA MET A 178 0.33 3.92 -13.55
C MET A 178 0.49 2.50 -14.08
N LYS A 179 1.24 2.35 -15.18
CA LYS A 179 1.55 1.06 -15.81
C LYS A 179 3.04 0.98 -16.14
N PHE A 180 3.59 -0.25 -16.00
CA PHE A 180 4.91 -0.58 -16.52
C PHE A 180 4.93 -0.73 -18.05
#